data_e0ce84bebf9095e1df51a9404ab8569b
#
_entry.id   e0ce84bebf9095e1df51a9404ab8569b
#
_cell.length_a   1.000
_cell.length_b   1.000
_cell.length_c   1.000
_cell.angle_alpha   90.00
_cell.angle_beta   90.00
_cell.angle_gamma   90.00
#
_symmetry.space_group_name_H-M   'P 1'
#
loop_
_entity.id
_entity.type
_entity.pdbx_description
1 polymer ?
#
loop_
_entity_poly.entity_id
_entity_poly.type
_entity_poly.pdbx_seq_one_letter_code
_entity_poly.pdbx_strand_id
1 'polypeptide(L)'
;FSVATTFGSPITVTVVTNASPAVCTATAHGLSNGDIIEVTSGWGRLNKRVFKVAGVTTDTFQLSGMDTSSTSFFPAGTGIGTVREVTAWPQLTKVRSPATQGGDPKTVVYKFVESDVEYSINDGFTATSYTLEFDDDDTTSGYTAMRTLTDAQTDTIMKMLMRSGAVVYLPCTLAMNDV
;
A
#
# COMPACT_ATOMS: atom_id res chain seq x y z
N PHE A 1 5.67 -13.19 6.69
CA PHE A 1 5.99 -12.03 5.87
C PHE A 1 6.33 -12.47 4.46
N SER A 2 5.96 -11.70 3.46
CA SER A 2 6.36 -11.88 2.06
C SER A 2 6.54 -10.51 1.42
N VAL A 3 7.39 -10.41 0.42
CA VAL A 3 7.65 -9.16 -0.29
C VAL A 3 7.26 -9.29 -1.76
N ALA A 4 6.70 -8.24 -2.35
CA ALA A 4 6.38 -8.22 -3.77
C ALA A 4 7.66 -8.01 -4.58
N THR A 5 7.95 -8.90 -5.53
CA THR A 5 9.15 -8.80 -6.38
C THR A 5 8.82 -8.59 -7.85
N THR A 6 7.65 -9.03 -8.27
CA THR A 6 7.25 -8.95 -9.68
C THR A 6 5.86 -8.34 -9.78
N PHE A 7 5.75 -7.37 -10.65
CA PHE A 7 4.51 -6.70 -10.98
C PHE A 7 4.17 -6.95 -12.45
N GLY A 8 2.89 -7.13 -12.72
CA GLY A 8 2.36 -7.14 -14.08
C GLY A 8 2.49 -5.78 -14.76
N SER A 9 2.26 -5.76 -16.06
CA SER A 9 2.21 -4.50 -16.81
C SER A 9 1.11 -3.58 -16.27
N PRO A 10 1.35 -2.26 -16.24
CA PRO A 10 0.30 -1.32 -15.82
C PRO A 10 -0.93 -1.39 -16.72
N ILE A 11 -2.10 -1.51 -16.10
CA ILE A 11 -3.41 -1.53 -16.74
C ILE A 11 -4.04 -0.15 -16.54
N THR A 12 -4.47 0.50 -17.62
CA THR A 12 -5.09 1.82 -17.54
C THR A 12 -6.52 1.72 -16.99
N VAL A 13 -6.80 2.48 -15.95
CA VAL A 13 -8.15 2.67 -15.37
C VAL A 13 -8.71 3.99 -15.86
N THR A 14 -9.79 3.93 -16.60
CA THR A 14 -10.43 5.09 -17.22
C THR A 14 -11.52 5.72 -16.37
N VAL A 15 -12.12 4.95 -15.48
CA VAL A 15 -13.16 5.41 -14.54
C VAL A 15 -12.98 4.71 -13.20
N VAL A 16 -13.14 5.47 -12.12
CA VAL A 16 -13.38 4.93 -10.76
C VAL A 16 -14.65 5.56 -10.25
N THR A 17 -15.61 4.73 -9.82
CA THR A 17 -16.92 5.20 -9.35
C THR A 17 -16.85 5.75 -7.93
N ASN A 18 -17.75 6.67 -7.59
CA ASN A 18 -18.02 7.09 -6.22
C ASN A 18 -19.05 6.12 -5.59
N ALA A 19 -18.58 4.95 -5.15
CA ALA A 19 -19.43 3.87 -4.64
C ALA A 19 -18.71 3.08 -3.52
N SER A 20 -19.47 2.23 -2.83
CA SER A 20 -18.95 1.30 -1.83
C SER A 20 -19.47 -0.13 -2.17
N PRO A 21 -18.57 -1.03 -2.63
CA PRO A 21 -17.16 -0.82 -2.98
C PRO A 21 -16.97 0.00 -4.28
N ALA A 22 -15.81 0.65 -4.41
CA ALA A 22 -15.41 1.35 -5.62
C ALA A 22 -15.29 0.39 -6.81
N VAL A 23 -15.84 0.78 -7.96
CA VAL A 23 -15.73 0.02 -9.23
C VAL A 23 -14.78 0.76 -10.16
N CYS A 24 -13.80 0.05 -10.68
CA CYS A 24 -12.84 0.52 -11.68
C CYS A 24 -13.23 -0.01 -13.07
N THR A 25 -13.15 0.84 -14.09
CA THR A 25 -13.31 0.44 -15.49
C THR A 25 -11.95 0.42 -16.18
N ALA A 26 -11.61 -0.74 -16.76
CA ALA A 26 -10.39 -0.96 -17.52
C ALA A 26 -10.65 -2.05 -18.57
N THR A 27 -10.61 -1.69 -19.84
CA THR A 27 -10.97 -2.60 -20.95
C THR A 27 -10.04 -3.81 -20.99
N ALA A 28 -10.62 -5.01 -21.07
CA ALA A 28 -9.92 -6.29 -21.23
C ALA A 28 -8.72 -6.45 -20.24
N HIS A 29 -8.94 -6.10 -18.98
CA HIS A 29 -7.87 -5.96 -17.98
C HIS A 29 -7.21 -7.29 -17.55
N GLY A 30 -7.86 -8.44 -17.78
CA GLY A 30 -7.30 -9.77 -17.49
C GLY A 30 -7.15 -10.15 -16.02
N LEU A 31 -7.57 -9.29 -15.07
CA LEU A 31 -7.53 -9.58 -13.64
C LEU A 31 -8.58 -10.61 -13.25
N SER A 32 -8.31 -11.33 -12.17
CA SER A 32 -9.20 -12.32 -11.56
C SER A 32 -9.60 -11.94 -10.14
N ASN A 33 -10.73 -12.49 -9.67
CA ASN A 33 -11.13 -12.30 -8.27
C ASN A 33 -10.06 -12.88 -7.33
N GLY A 34 -9.59 -12.05 -6.43
CA GLY A 34 -8.55 -12.43 -5.45
C GLY A 34 -7.17 -11.89 -5.75
N ASP A 35 -6.91 -11.40 -6.95
CA ASP A 35 -5.64 -10.77 -7.32
C ASP A 35 -5.36 -9.58 -6.43
N ILE A 36 -4.09 -9.34 -6.17
CA ILE A 36 -3.61 -8.21 -5.38
C ILE A 36 -3.01 -7.19 -6.33
N ILE A 37 -3.56 -6.00 -6.30
CA ILE A 37 -3.16 -4.90 -7.17
C ILE A 37 -2.69 -3.69 -6.37
N GLU A 38 -1.69 -3.00 -6.89
CA GLU A 38 -1.32 -1.65 -6.48
C GLU A 38 -2.03 -0.65 -7.39
N VAL A 39 -2.59 0.39 -6.79
CA VAL A 39 -3.33 1.44 -7.50
C VAL A 39 -2.52 2.72 -7.55
N THR A 40 -2.36 3.28 -8.74
CA THR A 40 -1.92 4.68 -8.95
C THR A 40 -3.14 5.46 -9.41
N SER A 41 -3.50 6.52 -8.69
CA SER A 41 -4.75 7.26 -8.93
C SER A 41 -4.55 8.76 -8.73
N GLY A 42 -5.35 9.55 -9.43
CA GLY A 42 -5.45 10.99 -9.18
C GLY A 42 -6.05 11.33 -7.80
N TRP A 43 -6.72 10.39 -7.14
CA TRP A 43 -7.18 10.56 -5.76
C TRP A 43 -6.07 10.23 -4.77
N GLY A 44 -5.57 11.22 -4.04
CA GLY A 44 -4.47 11.01 -3.08
C GLY A 44 -4.74 9.93 -2.03
N ARG A 45 -6.00 9.74 -1.63
CA ARG A 45 -6.38 8.68 -0.67
C ARG A 45 -6.42 7.27 -1.28
N LEU A 46 -6.39 7.15 -2.59
CA LEU A 46 -6.36 5.88 -3.32
C LEU A 46 -4.96 5.57 -3.88
N ASN A 47 -4.18 6.62 -4.13
CA ASN A 47 -2.86 6.52 -4.74
C ASN A 47 -1.86 5.74 -3.89
N LYS A 48 -1.08 4.88 -4.53
CA LYS A 48 -0.07 4.01 -3.88
C LYS A 48 -0.65 3.03 -2.84
N ARG A 49 -1.93 2.72 -2.93
CA ARG A 49 -2.57 1.73 -2.04
C ARG A 49 -2.74 0.40 -2.74
N VAL A 50 -2.84 -0.63 -1.91
CA VAL A 50 -2.95 -2.03 -2.35
C VAL A 50 -4.35 -2.55 -2.01
N PHE A 51 -4.97 -3.22 -2.98
CA PHE A 51 -6.31 -3.78 -2.83
C PHE A 51 -6.37 -5.21 -3.36
N LYS A 52 -7.30 -5.96 -2.80
CA LYS A 52 -7.74 -7.23 -3.37
C LYS A 52 -8.85 -6.96 -4.38
N VAL A 53 -8.73 -7.59 -5.55
CA VAL A 53 -9.72 -7.50 -6.63
C VAL A 53 -10.94 -8.36 -6.31
N ALA A 54 -12.12 -7.85 -6.58
CA ALA A 54 -13.40 -8.54 -6.45
C ALA A 54 -14.37 -8.13 -7.57
N GLY A 55 -15.48 -8.83 -7.73
CA GLY A 55 -16.55 -8.46 -8.66
C GLY A 55 -16.09 -8.28 -10.10
N VAL A 56 -15.17 -9.13 -10.57
CA VAL A 56 -14.55 -9.05 -11.89
C VAL A 56 -15.54 -9.34 -13.00
N THR A 57 -15.54 -8.47 -14.01
CA THR A 57 -16.16 -8.68 -15.33
C THR A 57 -15.08 -8.52 -16.41
N THR A 58 -15.46 -8.51 -17.69
CA THR A 58 -14.49 -8.31 -18.79
C THR A 58 -13.77 -6.97 -18.71
N ASP A 59 -14.50 -5.90 -18.34
CA ASP A 59 -14.01 -4.52 -18.42
C ASP A 59 -14.11 -3.78 -17.08
N THR A 60 -14.58 -4.43 -16.02
CA THR A 60 -14.69 -3.80 -14.69
C THR A 60 -14.26 -4.74 -13.56
N PHE A 61 -13.78 -4.14 -12.49
CA PHE A 61 -13.48 -4.84 -11.24
C PHE A 61 -13.71 -3.92 -10.04
N GLN A 62 -13.84 -4.50 -8.87
CA GLN A 62 -14.05 -3.78 -7.61
C GLN A 62 -12.78 -3.78 -6.76
N LEU A 63 -12.55 -2.67 -6.07
CA LEU A 63 -11.54 -2.56 -5.01
C LEU A 63 -12.18 -3.03 -3.70
N SER A 64 -11.86 -4.25 -3.28
CA SER A 64 -12.50 -4.88 -2.11
C SER A 64 -12.37 -4.01 -0.86
N GLY A 65 -13.51 -3.68 -0.23
CA GLY A 65 -13.56 -2.90 1.00
C GLY A 65 -13.28 -1.40 0.87
N MET A 66 -13.09 -0.89 -0.36
CA MET A 66 -12.84 0.53 -0.58
C MET A 66 -14.13 1.30 -0.79
N ASP A 67 -14.42 2.24 0.10
CA ASP A 67 -15.53 3.19 -0.01
C ASP A 67 -15.03 4.53 -0.57
N THR A 68 -15.56 4.92 -1.73
CA THR A 68 -15.28 6.17 -2.42
C THR A 68 -16.53 7.03 -2.58
N SER A 69 -17.61 6.76 -1.84
CA SER A 69 -18.90 7.47 -1.96
C SER A 69 -18.81 8.96 -1.61
N SER A 70 -17.87 9.35 -0.76
CA SER A 70 -17.68 10.75 -0.36
C SER A 70 -16.97 11.55 -1.45
N THR A 71 -17.69 12.38 -2.20
CA THR A 71 -17.14 13.24 -3.26
C THR A 71 -16.21 14.35 -2.74
N SER A 72 -16.27 14.68 -1.44
CA SER A 72 -15.35 15.61 -0.80
C SER A 72 -13.91 15.08 -0.74
N PHE A 73 -13.74 13.76 -0.58
CA PHE A 73 -12.45 13.09 -0.55
C PHE A 73 -12.07 12.47 -1.90
N PHE A 74 -13.07 12.17 -2.72
CA PHE A 74 -12.95 11.52 -4.02
C PHE A 74 -13.71 12.33 -5.07
N PRO A 75 -13.18 13.49 -5.53
CA PRO A 75 -13.87 14.31 -6.50
C PRO A 75 -14.17 13.54 -7.79
N ALA A 76 -15.40 13.61 -8.27
CA ALA A 76 -15.85 12.84 -9.42
C ALA A 76 -14.98 13.09 -10.67
N GLY A 77 -14.67 12.04 -11.41
CA GLY A 77 -13.93 12.12 -12.67
C GLY A 77 -12.39 12.26 -12.53
N THR A 78 -11.86 12.45 -11.32
CA THR A 78 -10.41 12.64 -11.11
C THR A 78 -9.67 11.42 -10.57
N GLY A 79 -10.38 10.29 -10.35
CA GLY A 79 -9.82 9.05 -9.82
C GLY A 79 -9.10 8.15 -10.82
N ILE A 80 -8.98 8.56 -12.07
CA ILE A 80 -8.33 7.82 -13.15
C ILE A 80 -6.85 7.56 -12.85
N GLY A 81 -6.30 6.51 -13.46
CA GLY A 81 -4.88 6.18 -13.27
C GLY A 81 -4.52 4.81 -13.83
N THR A 82 -3.72 4.07 -13.10
CA THR A 82 -3.30 2.73 -13.49
C THR A 82 -3.34 1.77 -12.31
N VAL A 83 -3.47 0.48 -12.60
CA VAL A 83 -3.26 -0.58 -11.62
C VAL A 83 -2.23 -1.56 -12.14
N ARG A 84 -1.48 -2.19 -11.26
CA ARG A 84 -0.57 -3.29 -11.59
C ARG A 84 -0.76 -4.43 -10.61
N GLU A 85 -0.86 -5.64 -11.14
CA GLU A 85 -0.97 -6.85 -10.35
C GLU A 85 0.37 -7.21 -9.72
N VAL A 86 0.35 -7.74 -8.50
CA VAL A 86 1.53 -8.36 -7.89
C VAL A 86 1.51 -9.86 -8.17
N THR A 87 2.45 -10.33 -8.97
CA THR A 87 2.48 -11.70 -9.48
C THR A 87 3.41 -12.64 -8.69
N ALA A 88 4.36 -12.11 -7.92
CA ALA A 88 5.27 -12.92 -7.12
C ALA A 88 5.44 -12.39 -5.70
N TRP A 89 5.37 -13.31 -4.73
CA TRP A 89 5.43 -13.07 -3.29
C TRP A 89 6.44 -14.01 -2.61
N PRO A 90 7.76 -13.86 -2.79
CA PRO A 90 8.75 -14.61 -2.01
C PRO A 90 8.49 -14.44 -0.52
N GLN A 91 8.52 -15.54 0.21
CA GLN A 91 8.29 -15.56 1.66
C GLN A 91 9.60 -15.32 2.40
N LEU A 92 9.57 -14.41 3.38
CA LEU A 92 10.62 -14.27 4.38
C LEU A 92 10.44 -15.35 5.44
N THR A 93 11.44 -16.18 5.58
CA THR A 93 11.50 -17.25 6.59
C THR A 93 12.36 -16.82 7.78
N LYS A 94 12.23 -17.52 8.90
CA LYS A 94 13.05 -17.30 10.10
C LYS A 94 12.99 -15.87 10.65
N VAL A 95 11.88 -15.16 10.45
CA VAL A 95 11.64 -13.85 11.04
C VAL A 95 11.41 -14.01 12.54
N ARG A 96 12.23 -13.31 13.37
CA ARG A 96 12.22 -13.46 14.83
C ARG A 96 11.23 -12.52 15.48
N SER A 97 11.41 -11.22 15.35
CA SER A 97 10.63 -10.24 16.07
C SER A 97 10.36 -9.01 15.23
N PRO A 98 9.10 -8.75 14.85
CA PRO A 98 8.73 -7.48 14.22
C PRO A 98 8.63 -6.39 15.29
N ALA A 99 9.30 -5.25 15.07
CA ALA A 99 9.15 -4.03 15.85
C ALA A 99 8.56 -2.92 14.98
N THR A 100 7.72 -2.10 15.57
CA THR A 100 7.07 -0.97 14.89
C THR A 100 7.47 0.33 15.56
N GLN A 101 7.78 1.36 14.78
CA GLN A 101 8.05 2.70 15.27
C GLN A 101 7.32 3.72 14.41
N GLY A 102 6.97 4.87 15.00
CA GLY A 102 6.24 5.93 14.33
C GLY A 102 4.73 5.72 14.30
N GLY A 103 4.03 6.49 13.46
CA GLY A 103 2.57 6.52 13.45
C GLY A 103 2.00 7.44 14.53
N ASP A 104 2.83 8.17 15.26
CA ASP A 104 2.39 9.12 16.28
C ASP A 104 1.76 10.35 15.63
N PRO A 105 0.71 10.94 16.25
CA PRO A 105 0.12 12.18 15.76
C PRO A 105 1.15 13.32 15.84
N LYS A 106 1.29 14.05 14.74
CA LYS A 106 2.16 15.21 14.62
C LYS A 106 1.32 16.47 14.75
N THR A 107 1.71 17.38 15.62
CA THR A 107 1.00 18.64 15.85
C THR A 107 1.92 19.83 15.62
N VAL A 108 1.35 20.91 15.09
CA VAL A 108 2.00 22.22 15.02
C VAL A 108 1.37 23.13 16.06
N VAL A 109 2.21 23.66 16.94
CA VAL A 109 1.79 24.61 17.98
C VAL A 109 1.92 26.03 17.41
N TYR A 110 0.91 26.86 17.63
CA TYR A 110 0.92 28.27 17.27
C TYR A 110 0.29 29.13 18.36
N LYS A 111 0.69 30.39 18.44
CA LYS A 111 0.16 31.35 19.39
C LYS A 111 -0.09 32.69 18.69
N PHE A 112 -1.24 33.29 18.92
CA PHE A 112 -1.49 34.66 18.48
C PHE A 112 -0.84 35.66 19.47
N VAL A 113 -0.36 36.79 18.96
CA VAL A 113 0.33 37.82 19.78
C VAL A 113 -0.58 38.38 20.87
N GLU A 114 -1.87 38.43 20.62
CA GLU A 114 -2.91 38.90 21.52
C GLU A 114 -3.49 37.85 22.49
N SER A 115 -3.01 36.59 22.41
CA SER A 115 -3.52 35.48 23.23
C SER A 115 -2.45 34.98 24.20
N ASP A 116 -2.82 34.73 25.44
CA ASP A 116 -1.95 34.04 26.40
C ASP A 116 -1.98 32.51 26.29
N VAL A 117 -2.86 32.00 25.44
CA VAL A 117 -3.07 30.55 25.23
C VAL A 117 -2.39 30.11 23.95
N GLU A 118 -1.69 28.96 24.01
CA GLU A 118 -1.17 28.24 22.84
C GLU A 118 -2.24 27.32 22.28
N TYR A 119 -2.28 27.23 20.95
CA TYR A 119 -3.17 26.35 20.20
C TYR A 119 -2.35 25.32 19.44
N SER A 120 -2.92 24.13 19.19
CA SER A 120 -2.28 23.11 18.38
C SER A 120 -3.21 22.65 17.25
N ILE A 121 -2.64 22.46 16.07
CA ILE A 121 -3.31 21.89 14.89
C ILE A 121 -2.64 20.56 14.59
N ASN A 122 -3.45 19.54 14.25
CA ASN A 122 -2.92 18.27 13.79
C ASN A 122 -2.33 18.41 12.38
N ASP A 123 -1.04 18.06 12.22
CA ASP A 123 -0.27 18.08 10.96
C ASP A 123 -0.15 16.66 10.35
N GLY A 124 -0.97 15.70 10.79
CA GLY A 124 -0.96 14.33 10.32
C GLY A 124 -0.24 13.38 11.27
N PHE A 125 0.47 12.40 10.72
CA PHE A 125 1.18 11.37 11.47
C PHE A 125 2.63 11.27 11.04
N THR A 126 3.49 10.86 11.97
CA THR A 126 4.89 10.51 11.64
C THR A 126 4.92 9.26 10.74
N ALA A 127 5.96 9.15 9.92
CA ALA A 127 6.15 7.97 9.09
C ALA A 127 6.27 6.71 9.97
N THR A 128 5.59 5.64 9.57
CA THR A 128 5.68 4.35 10.26
C THR A 128 6.81 3.53 9.66
N SER A 129 7.67 2.98 10.49
CA SER A 129 8.72 2.03 10.11
C SER A 129 8.53 0.68 10.79
N TYR A 130 8.85 -0.37 10.07
CA TYR A 130 8.86 -1.75 10.58
C TYR A 130 10.29 -2.27 10.53
N THR A 131 10.78 -2.71 11.67
CA THR A 131 12.08 -3.41 11.76
C THR A 131 11.81 -4.90 11.90
N LEU A 132 12.38 -5.68 11.00
CA LEU A 132 12.28 -7.14 11.00
C LEU A 132 13.68 -7.73 11.22
N GLU A 133 13.83 -8.57 12.23
CA GLU A 133 15.02 -9.38 12.43
C GLU A 133 14.79 -10.75 11.83
N PHE A 134 15.69 -11.23 10.99
CA PHE A 134 15.64 -12.56 10.39
C PHE A 134 17.06 -13.11 10.23
N ASP A 135 17.16 -14.45 10.14
CA ASP A 135 18.45 -15.09 9.99
C ASP A 135 19.06 -14.78 8.61
N ASP A 136 20.38 -14.57 8.59
CA ASP A 136 21.18 -14.41 7.39
C ASP A 136 21.29 -15.75 6.66
N ASP A 137 20.41 -15.98 5.71
CA ASP A 137 20.33 -17.21 4.90
C ASP A 137 20.09 -16.84 3.43
N ASP A 138 21.19 -16.65 2.72
CA ASP A 138 21.23 -16.27 1.31
C ASP A 138 20.69 -17.34 0.35
N THR A 139 20.43 -18.55 0.86
CA THR A 139 19.84 -19.63 0.07
C THR A 139 18.32 -19.46 -0.10
N THR A 140 17.69 -18.59 0.69
CA THR A 140 16.24 -18.38 0.65
C THR A 140 15.84 -17.31 -0.37
N SER A 141 14.75 -17.56 -1.10
CA SER A 141 14.22 -16.63 -2.10
C SER A 141 13.78 -15.29 -1.48
N GLY A 142 13.32 -15.31 -0.23
CA GLY A 142 12.91 -14.12 0.50
C GLY A 142 14.10 -13.21 0.83
N TYR A 143 15.20 -13.77 1.30
CA TYR A 143 16.44 -13.04 1.59
C TYR A 143 16.99 -12.37 0.32
N THR A 144 17.18 -13.17 -0.75
CA THR A 144 17.67 -12.67 -2.04
C THR A 144 16.79 -11.56 -2.60
N ALA A 145 15.46 -11.68 -2.45
CA ALA A 145 14.51 -10.67 -2.86
C ALA A 145 14.67 -9.35 -2.06
N MET A 146 14.80 -9.45 -0.73
CA MET A 146 15.03 -8.29 0.14
C MET A 146 16.31 -7.56 -0.22
N ARG A 147 17.41 -8.29 -0.45
CA ARG A 147 18.70 -7.73 -0.86
C ARG A 147 18.58 -6.99 -2.19
N THR A 148 18.02 -7.64 -3.20
CA THR A 148 17.84 -7.06 -4.53
C THR A 148 17.00 -5.77 -4.49
N LEU A 149 15.91 -5.75 -3.73
CA LEU A 149 15.05 -4.59 -3.60
C LEU A 149 15.71 -3.45 -2.79
N THR A 150 16.52 -3.80 -1.79
CA THR A 150 17.33 -2.82 -1.04
C THR A 150 18.36 -2.15 -1.93
N ASP A 151 19.10 -2.92 -2.73
CA ASP A 151 20.10 -2.40 -3.65
C ASP A 151 19.49 -1.51 -4.74
N ALA A 152 18.30 -1.89 -5.21
CA ALA A 152 17.57 -1.15 -6.23
C ALA A 152 16.88 0.12 -5.69
N GLN A 153 16.72 0.26 -4.37
CA GLN A 153 16.00 1.38 -3.71
C GLN A 153 14.61 1.64 -4.29
N THR A 154 13.91 0.58 -4.69
CA THR A 154 12.60 0.68 -5.33
C THR A 154 11.47 0.51 -4.33
N ASP A 155 10.36 1.23 -4.56
CA ASP A 155 9.10 1.02 -3.83
C ASP A 155 8.57 -0.39 -4.09
N THR A 156 8.18 -1.05 -3.03
CA THR A 156 7.58 -2.39 -3.08
C THR A 156 6.42 -2.52 -2.09
N ILE A 157 5.89 -3.72 -1.96
CA ILE A 157 4.80 -4.03 -1.05
C ILE A 157 5.21 -5.20 -0.16
N MET A 158 5.14 -5.00 1.14
CA MET A 158 5.27 -6.08 2.10
C MET A 158 3.89 -6.64 2.46
N LYS A 159 3.75 -7.95 2.41
CA LYS A 159 2.57 -8.69 2.86
C LYS A 159 2.83 -9.32 4.21
N MET A 160 2.00 -8.98 5.19
CA MET A 160 2.03 -9.55 6.53
C MET A 160 0.77 -10.38 6.76
N LEU A 161 0.94 -11.67 7.01
CA LEU A 161 -0.14 -12.55 7.45
C LEU A 161 -0.14 -12.58 8.98
N MET A 162 -1.22 -12.10 9.57
CA MET A 162 -1.43 -12.10 11.01
C MET A 162 -1.87 -13.48 11.50
N ARG A 163 -1.64 -13.77 12.78
CA ARG A 163 -2.11 -15.02 13.41
C ARG A 163 -3.62 -15.18 13.38
N SER A 164 -4.36 -14.08 13.30
CA SER A 164 -5.83 -14.07 13.13
C SER A 164 -6.31 -14.50 11.74
N GLY A 165 -5.40 -14.69 10.77
CA GLY A 165 -5.69 -14.90 9.36
C GLY A 165 -5.87 -13.62 8.57
N ALA A 166 -5.86 -12.46 9.21
CA ALA A 166 -5.90 -11.18 8.51
C ALA A 166 -4.60 -10.93 7.75
N VAL A 167 -4.72 -10.36 6.55
CA VAL A 167 -3.58 -10.00 5.71
C VAL A 167 -3.48 -8.49 5.62
N VAL A 168 -2.30 -7.95 5.87
CA VAL A 168 -1.99 -6.53 5.75
C VAL A 168 -0.98 -6.34 4.63
N TYR A 169 -1.24 -5.39 3.75
CA TYR A 169 -0.36 -4.99 2.68
C TYR A 169 0.20 -3.61 2.99
N LEU A 170 1.52 -3.48 2.99
CA LEU A 170 2.25 -2.27 3.37
C LEU A 170 3.11 -1.83 2.18
N PRO A 171 2.70 -0.80 1.43
CA PRO A 171 3.61 -0.15 0.49
C PRO A 171 4.80 0.43 1.25
N CYS A 172 6.00 0.10 0.85
CA CYS A 172 7.22 0.48 1.58
C CYS A 172 8.44 0.53 0.66
N THR A 173 9.48 1.19 1.15
CA THR A 173 10.85 1.08 0.64
C THR A 173 11.65 0.24 1.64
N LEU A 174 12.50 -0.62 1.15
CA LEU A 174 13.27 -1.55 1.98
C LEU A 174 14.69 -1.04 2.19
N ALA A 175 15.20 -1.29 3.39
CA ALA A 175 16.61 -1.12 3.73
C ALA A 175 17.05 -2.33 4.54
N MET A 176 18.08 -3.01 4.09
CA MET A 176 18.67 -4.17 4.75
C MET A 176 20.06 -3.79 5.24
N ASN A 177 20.36 -4.10 6.50
CA ASN A 177 21.72 -3.98 7.01
C ASN A 177 22.43 -5.30 6.72
N ASP A 178 23.43 -5.26 5.85
CA ASP A 178 24.41 -6.33 5.72
C ASP A 178 25.34 -6.29 6.94
N VAL A 179 25.48 -7.40 7.60
CA VAL A 179 26.44 -7.59 8.71
C VAL A 179 27.73 -8.19 8.16
#